data_641a27eb1bf3b77db251b509c14deb70
#
_entry.id   641a27eb1bf3b77db251b509c14deb70
#
_cell.length_a   1.000
_cell.length_b   1.000
_cell.length_c   1.000
_cell.angle_alpha   90.00
_cell.angle_beta   90.00
_cell.angle_gamma   90.00
#
_symmetry.space_group_name_H-M   'P 1'
#
loop_
_entity.id
_entity.type
_entity.pdbx_description
1 polymer ?
#
loop_
_entity_poly.entity_id
_entity_poly.type
_entity_poly.pdbx_seq_one_letter_code
_entity_poly.pdbx_strand_id
1 'polypeptide(L)'
;MQVPPDQSPPPASPNAQLRAVVPHNLEFKAAILLLFLVVLIASSVAYLMYARGAFEATQELVLLADDSDGVSVGMDLTFSGFPVGRINRIELGKDGKARILVAIAKKDAHWLRTSSIFTMERGIVGSTRIRAFTGVPNDPPLESGAERTLLVGDVAAEIPLLVAAAKQLIENVNNLTSAESALNASLTNLQGLTDRLNGK
;
A
#
# COMPACT_ATOMS: atom_id res chain seq x y z
N MET A 1 -72.99 78.12 -25.82
CA MET A 1 -71.57 78.16 -25.40
C MET A 1 -71.21 76.79 -24.84
N GLN A 2 -70.62 75.91 -25.66
CA GLN A 2 -70.34 74.51 -25.29
C GLN A 2 -68.86 74.39 -25.02
N VAL A 3 -68.52 73.95 -23.82
CA VAL A 3 -67.14 73.70 -23.34
C VAL A 3 -66.71 72.35 -23.89
N PRO A 4 -65.56 72.25 -24.58
CA PRO A 4 -65.05 70.96 -25.07
C PRO A 4 -64.56 70.05 -23.96
N PRO A 5 -64.69 68.71 -24.09
CA PRO A 5 -64.27 67.79 -23.10
C PRO A 5 -62.75 67.75 -22.98
N ASP A 6 -62.32 67.74 -21.73
CA ASP A 6 -60.92 67.56 -21.31
C ASP A 6 -60.32 66.19 -21.77
N GLN A 7 -59.33 66.24 -22.64
CA GLN A 7 -58.59 65.06 -23.07
C GLN A 7 -57.32 64.94 -22.24
N SER A 8 -57.50 64.37 -21.07
CA SER A 8 -56.35 63.96 -20.29
C SER A 8 -55.71 62.73 -20.94
N PRO A 9 -54.37 62.66 -21.15
CA PRO A 9 -53.72 61.49 -21.71
C PRO A 9 -53.81 60.31 -20.74
N PRO A 10 -53.95 59.05 -21.27
CA PRO A 10 -54.06 57.85 -20.41
C PRO A 10 -52.76 57.64 -19.62
N PRO A 11 -52.87 57.11 -18.37
CA PRO A 11 -51.70 56.88 -17.53
C PRO A 11 -50.79 55.86 -18.21
N ALA A 12 -49.52 56.22 -18.29
CA ALA A 12 -48.46 55.37 -18.83
C ALA A 12 -48.38 54.07 -17.99
N SER A 13 -48.53 52.94 -18.70
CA SER A 13 -48.45 51.60 -18.08
C SER A 13 -47.14 51.41 -17.37
N PRO A 14 -47.08 50.92 -16.11
CA PRO A 14 -45.86 50.75 -15.31
C PRO A 14 -44.93 49.66 -15.87
N ASN A 15 -45.32 48.91 -16.86
CA ASN A 15 -44.59 47.76 -17.39
C ASN A 15 -43.65 48.05 -18.59
N ALA A 16 -43.49 49.32 -19.01
CA ALA A 16 -42.70 49.69 -20.18
C ALA A 16 -41.19 49.90 -19.85
N GLN A 17 -40.77 49.85 -18.61
CA GLN A 17 -39.37 50.22 -18.20
C GLN A 17 -38.47 49.08 -17.78
N LEU A 18 -38.88 47.80 -17.88
CA LEU A 18 -38.02 46.67 -17.54
C LEU A 18 -37.52 45.90 -18.76
N ARG A 19 -37.28 46.56 -19.88
CA ARG A 19 -36.34 46.02 -20.86
C ARG A 19 -34.96 46.34 -20.37
N ALA A 20 -34.44 45.44 -19.48
CA ALA A 20 -33.03 45.42 -19.16
C ALA A 20 -32.25 45.36 -20.47
N VAL A 21 -31.51 46.43 -20.74
CA VAL A 21 -30.52 46.46 -21.83
C VAL A 21 -29.48 45.43 -21.48
N VAL A 22 -29.64 44.19 -21.97
CA VAL A 22 -28.63 43.14 -21.85
C VAL A 22 -27.47 43.60 -22.73
N PRO A 23 -26.31 43.98 -22.16
CA PRO A 23 -25.21 44.43 -22.99
C PRO A 23 -24.74 43.24 -23.83
N HIS A 24 -24.64 43.42 -25.13
CA HIS A 24 -24.29 42.42 -26.16
C HIS A 24 -23.00 41.62 -25.85
N ASN A 25 -22.17 42.07 -24.89
CA ASN A 25 -20.94 41.43 -24.45
C ASN A 25 -21.11 40.61 -23.13
N LEU A 26 -22.32 40.49 -22.59
CA LEU A 26 -22.55 39.79 -21.33
C LEU A 26 -22.42 38.26 -21.51
N GLU A 27 -22.96 37.75 -22.65
CA GLU A 27 -22.87 36.33 -22.99
C GLU A 27 -21.40 35.90 -23.21
N PHE A 28 -20.61 36.75 -23.91
CA PHE A 28 -19.21 36.47 -24.14
C PHE A 28 -18.40 36.51 -22.84
N LYS A 29 -18.66 37.48 -21.96
CA LYS A 29 -18.01 37.56 -20.64
C LYS A 29 -18.40 36.36 -19.74
N ALA A 30 -19.68 35.97 -19.78
CA ALA A 30 -20.16 34.79 -19.05
C ALA A 30 -19.53 33.51 -19.58
N ALA A 31 -19.38 33.34 -20.88
CA ALA A 31 -18.73 32.21 -21.51
C ALA A 31 -17.23 32.11 -21.11
N ILE A 32 -16.52 33.25 -21.11
CA ILE A 32 -15.11 33.29 -20.65
C ILE A 32 -14.99 32.90 -19.16
N LEU A 33 -15.90 33.41 -18.32
CA LEU A 33 -15.92 33.11 -16.90
C LEU A 33 -16.19 31.63 -16.65
N LEU A 34 -17.14 31.07 -17.39
CA LEU A 34 -17.47 29.63 -17.33
C LEU A 34 -16.30 28.78 -17.83
N LEU A 35 -15.65 29.16 -18.93
CA LEU A 35 -14.45 28.48 -19.43
C LEU A 35 -13.32 28.53 -18.39
N PHE A 36 -13.10 29.68 -17.80
CA PHE A 36 -12.07 29.85 -16.75
C PHE A 36 -12.39 28.94 -15.55
N LEU A 37 -13.63 28.87 -15.11
CA LEU A 37 -14.07 28.00 -14.03
C LEU A 37 -13.81 26.52 -14.37
N VAL A 38 -14.15 26.08 -15.58
CA VAL A 38 -13.89 24.71 -16.03
C VAL A 38 -12.40 24.39 -16.04
N VAL A 39 -11.57 25.31 -16.57
CA VAL A 39 -10.11 25.16 -16.59
C VAL A 39 -9.55 25.08 -15.17
N LEU A 40 -10.06 25.91 -14.25
CA LEU A 40 -9.62 25.91 -12.85
C LEU A 40 -9.97 24.59 -12.15
N ILE A 41 -11.19 24.06 -12.36
CA ILE A 41 -11.62 22.77 -11.84
C ILE A 41 -10.75 21.65 -12.42
N ALA A 42 -10.55 21.63 -13.74
CA ALA A 42 -9.73 20.61 -14.43
C ALA A 42 -8.27 20.64 -13.91
N SER A 43 -7.70 21.83 -13.76
CA SER A 43 -6.36 22.03 -13.22
C SER A 43 -6.26 21.52 -11.76
N SER A 44 -7.27 21.81 -10.94
CA SER A 44 -7.32 21.33 -9.56
C SER A 44 -7.38 19.80 -9.48
N VAL A 45 -8.21 19.17 -10.33
CA VAL A 45 -8.30 17.71 -10.40
C VAL A 45 -6.99 17.10 -10.90
N ALA A 46 -6.38 17.67 -11.94
CA ALA A 46 -5.10 17.22 -12.47
C ALA A 46 -3.99 17.35 -11.42
N TYR A 47 -3.95 18.44 -10.67
CA TYR A 47 -3.02 18.63 -9.57
C TYR A 47 -3.21 17.60 -8.45
N LEU A 48 -4.44 17.31 -8.07
CA LEU A 48 -4.73 16.27 -7.07
C LEU A 48 -4.31 14.88 -7.54
N MET A 49 -4.52 14.55 -8.81
CA MET A 49 -4.07 13.28 -9.40
C MET A 49 -2.54 13.20 -9.40
N TYR A 50 -1.86 14.29 -9.76
CA TYR A 50 -0.41 14.38 -9.72
C TYR A 50 0.13 14.22 -8.28
N ALA A 51 -0.44 14.94 -7.32
CA ALA A 51 -0.06 14.87 -5.91
C ALA A 51 -0.29 13.50 -5.27
N ARG A 52 -1.25 12.73 -5.78
CA ARG A 52 -1.52 11.34 -5.36
C ARG A 52 -0.63 10.30 -6.06
N GLY A 53 0.29 10.73 -6.90
CA GLY A 53 1.20 9.82 -7.61
C GLY A 53 0.53 9.00 -8.72
N ALA A 54 -0.64 9.42 -9.24
CA ALA A 54 -1.36 8.70 -10.28
C ALA A 54 -0.56 8.56 -11.60
N PHE A 55 0.45 9.39 -11.79
CA PHE A 55 1.35 9.38 -12.96
C PHE A 55 2.73 8.79 -12.64
N GLU A 56 2.98 8.30 -11.42
CA GLU A 56 4.24 7.62 -11.11
C GLU A 56 4.30 6.29 -11.84
N ALA A 57 5.48 5.98 -12.38
CA ALA A 57 5.72 4.66 -12.96
C ALA A 57 5.66 3.61 -11.83
N THR A 58 4.77 2.66 -11.97
CA THR A 58 4.58 1.57 -11.00
C THR A 58 5.00 0.23 -11.59
N GLN A 59 5.31 -0.72 -10.74
CA GLN A 59 5.38 -2.14 -11.05
C GLN A 59 4.26 -2.88 -10.32
N GLU A 60 3.80 -3.96 -10.90
CA GLU A 60 2.72 -4.76 -10.35
C GLU A 60 3.26 -5.88 -9.47
N LEU A 61 2.59 -6.12 -8.36
CA LEU A 61 2.80 -7.27 -7.49
C LEU A 61 1.45 -7.94 -7.25
N VAL A 62 1.40 -9.26 -7.35
CA VAL A 62 0.20 -10.04 -7.08
C VAL A 62 0.37 -10.77 -5.75
N LEU A 63 -0.48 -10.46 -4.79
CA LEU A 63 -0.55 -11.17 -3.52
C LEU A 63 -1.68 -12.18 -3.55
N LEU A 64 -1.37 -13.42 -3.23
CA LEU A 64 -2.33 -14.53 -3.14
C LEU A 64 -2.69 -14.73 -1.68
N ALA A 65 -3.97 -14.68 -1.37
CA ALA A 65 -4.51 -14.90 -0.03
C ALA A 65 -5.65 -15.92 -0.05
N ASP A 66 -5.75 -16.73 0.98
CA ASP A 66 -6.89 -17.63 1.15
C ASP A 66 -8.16 -16.85 1.56
N ASP A 67 -7.96 -15.68 2.18
CA ASP A 67 -9.03 -14.77 2.58
C ASP A 67 -8.57 -13.31 2.40
N SER A 68 -9.46 -12.47 1.89
CA SER A 68 -9.22 -11.03 1.68
C SER A 68 -10.15 -10.14 2.52
N ASP A 69 -10.76 -10.69 3.57
CA ASP A 69 -11.66 -9.92 4.43
C ASP A 69 -10.95 -8.72 5.07
N GLY A 70 -11.59 -7.57 4.98
CA GLY A 70 -11.03 -6.30 5.44
C GLY A 70 -10.02 -5.64 4.50
N VAL A 71 -9.66 -6.28 3.37
CA VAL A 71 -8.82 -5.66 2.33
C VAL A 71 -9.69 -4.84 1.39
N SER A 72 -9.25 -3.62 1.06
CA SER A 72 -9.98 -2.73 0.16
C SER A 72 -9.06 -2.09 -0.88
N VAL A 73 -9.64 -1.78 -2.05
CA VAL A 73 -8.95 -1.02 -3.10
C VAL A 73 -8.57 0.35 -2.56
N GLY A 74 -7.34 0.79 -2.83
CA GLY A 74 -6.78 2.03 -2.31
C GLY A 74 -6.04 1.89 -0.98
N MET A 75 -6.07 0.72 -0.34
CA MET A 75 -5.28 0.42 0.87
C MET A 75 -3.79 0.40 0.54
N ASP A 76 -2.97 0.91 1.46
CA ASP A 76 -1.52 0.95 1.28
C ASP A 76 -0.86 -0.37 1.72
N LEU A 77 0.12 -0.81 0.91
CA LEU A 77 1.14 -1.78 1.31
C LEU A 77 2.27 -1.02 1.98
N THR A 78 2.61 -1.39 3.22
CA THR A 78 3.65 -0.70 3.99
C THR A 78 4.91 -1.57 4.14
N PHE A 79 6.08 -0.93 4.10
CA PHE A 79 7.37 -1.51 4.45
C PHE A 79 7.98 -0.69 5.57
N SER A 80 8.28 -1.31 6.70
CA SER A 80 8.78 -0.62 7.92
C SER A 80 7.89 0.57 8.34
N GLY A 81 6.58 0.50 8.08
CA GLY A 81 5.61 1.56 8.39
C GLY A 81 5.45 2.64 7.31
N PHE A 82 6.28 2.63 6.25
CA PHE A 82 6.17 3.56 5.13
C PHE A 82 5.36 2.96 3.98
N PRO A 83 4.45 3.71 3.34
CA PRO A 83 3.70 3.23 2.19
C PRO A 83 4.64 3.09 0.97
N VAL A 84 4.80 1.87 0.45
CA VAL A 84 5.62 1.55 -0.72
C VAL A 84 4.79 1.15 -1.94
N GLY A 85 3.52 0.82 -1.73
CA GLY A 85 2.58 0.43 -2.78
C GLY A 85 1.14 0.63 -2.36
N ARG A 86 0.22 0.48 -3.31
CA ARG A 86 -1.22 0.62 -3.08
C ARG A 86 -1.99 -0.47 -3.79
N ILE A 87 -3.03 -1.00 -3.14
CA ILE A 87 -3.92 -1.98 -3.73
C ILE A 87 -4.73 -1.33 -4.83
N ASN A 88 -4.55 -1.84 -6.05
CA ASN A 88 -5.23 -1.34 -7.24
C ASN A 88 -6.50 -2.13 -7.56
N ARG A 89 -6.47 -3.46 -7.33
CA ARG A 89 -7.57 -4.36 -7.63
C ARG A 89 -7.54 -5.60 -6.73
N ILE A 90 -8.71 -6.17 -6.50
CA ILE A 90 -8.89 -7.44 -5.81
C ILE A 90 -9.78 -8.30 -6.70
N GLU A 91 -9.34 -9.52 -6.98
CA GLU A 91 -10.01 -10.47 -7.85
C GLU A 91 -10.09 -11.85 -7.17
N LEU A 92 -11.06 -12.64 -7.56
CA LEU A 92 -11.11 -14.04 -7.17
C LEU A 92 -10.43 -14.89 -8.24
N GLY A 93 -9.40 -15.62 -7.87
CA GLY A 93 -8.71 -16.55 -8.74
C GLY A 93 -9.56 -17.78 -9.08
N LYS A 94 -9.20 -18.48 -10.14
CA LYS A 94 -9.88 -19.73 -10.55
C LYS A 94 -9.69 -20.86 -9.53
N ASP A 95 -8.69 -20.74 -8.70
CA ASP A 95 -8.33 -21.63 -7.59
C ASP A 95 -9.09 -21.32 -6.29
N GLY A 96 -10.00 -20.34 -6.33
CA GLY A 96 -10.76 -19.89 -5.16
C GLY A 96 -9.98 -18.96 -4.22
N LYS A 97 -8.73 -18.61 -4.51
CA LYS A 97 -7.94 -17.68 -3.72
C LYS A 97 -8.18 -16.25 -4.15
N ALA A 98 -8.08 -15.32 -3.20
CA ALA A 98 -8.08 -13.90 -3.49
C ALA A 98 -6.74 -13.49 -4.12
N ARG A 99 -6.80 -12.79 -5.25
CA ARG A 99 -5.66 -12.17 -5.95
C ARG A 99 -5.73 -10.68 -5.72
N ILE A 100 -4.79 -10.15 -4.97
CA ILE A 100 -4.70 -8.73 -4.61
C ILE A 100 -3.60 -8.12 -5.44
N LEU A 101 -3.97 -7.26 -6.40
CA LEU A 101 -3.05 -6.58 -7.28
C LEU A 101 -2.59 -5.28 -6.62
N VAL A 102 -1.30 -5.17 -6.41
CA VAL A 102 -0.67 -4.03 -5.74
C VAL A 102 0.21 -3.29 -6.73
N ALA A 103 -0.03 -1.99 -6.89
CA ALA A 103 0.83 -1.10 -7.64
C ALA A 103 1.92 -0.56 -6.70
N ILE A 104 3.19 -0.85 -7.01
CA ILE A 104 4.36 -0.43 -6.23
C ILE A 104 5.06 0.66 -7.01
N ALA A 105 5.34 1.81 -6.39
CA ALA A 105 6.12 2.86 -7.03
C ALA A 105 7.53 2.34 -7.36
N LYS A 106 8.01 2.54 -8.59
CA LYS A 106 9.33 2.03 -9.02
C LYS A 106 10.48 2.55 -8.16
N LYS A 107 10.34 3.75 -7.61
CA LYS A 107 11.32 4.34 -6.69
C LYS A 107 11.46 3.55 -5.38
N ASP A 108 10.38 2.89 -4.94
CA ASP A 108 10.31 2.16 -3.67
C ASP A 108 10.44 0.63 -3.87
N ALA A 109 10.36 0.17 -5.13
CA ALA A 109 10.42 -1.25 -5.47
C ALA A 109 11.73 -1.94 -5.03
N HIS A 110 12.81 -1.18 -4.90
CA HIS A 110 14.11 -1.69 -4.45
C HIS A 110 14.13 -2.18 -2.99
N TRP A 111 13.14 -1.81 -2.18
CA TRP A 111 12.98 -2.33 -0.82
C TRP A 111 12.41 -3.74 -0.78
N LEU A 112 11.71 -4.15 -1.86
CA LEU A 112 11.09 -5.46 -1.96
C LEU A 112 12.01 -6.43 -2.70
N ARG A 113 12.31 -7.54 -2.04
CA ARG A 113 13.23 -8.57 -2.53
C ARG A 113 12.49 -9.88 -2.78
N THR A 114 13.15 -10.80 -3.44
CA THR A 114 12.60 -12.15 -3.67
C THR A 114 12.29 -12.89 -2.37
N SER A 115 13.02 -12.59 -1.29
CA SER A 115 12.81 -13.11 0.07
C SER A 115 11.81 -12.29 0.90
N SER A 116 11.19 -11.25 0.33
CA SER A 116 10.20 -10.45 1.07
C SER A 116 8.97 -11.28 1.42
N ILE A 117 8.52 -11.15 2.66
CA ILE A 117 7.32 -11.78 3.22
C ILE A 117 6.25 -10.71 3.33
N PHE A 118 5.02 -11.06 2.94
CA PHE A 118 3.86 -10.19 3.00
C PHE A 118 2.88 -10.73 4.01
N THR A 119 2.45 -9.87 4.94
CA THR A 119 1.53 -10.22 6.02
C THR A 119 0.32 -9.31 6.03
N MET A 120 -0.82 -9.87 6.35
CA MET A 120 -2.05 -9.13 6.60
C MET A 120 -2.35 -9.17 8.10
N GLU A 121 -2.23 -8.02 8.74
CA GLU A 121 -2.54 -7.84 10.15
C GLU A 121 -3.98 -7.32 10.30
N ARG A 122 -4.76 -7.97 11.14
CA ARG A 122 -6.11 -7.50 11.50
C ARG A 122 -6.05 -6.82 12.86
N GLY A 123 -6.36 -5.54 12.89
CA GLY A 123 -6.47 -4.80 14.14
C GLY A 123 -7.73 -5.15 14.91
N ILE A 124 -7.69 -5.01 16.24
CA ILE A 124 -8.80 -5.29 17.17
C ILE A 124 -10.06 -4.46 16.82
N VAL A 125 -9.92 -3.30 16.20
CA VAL A 125 -11.00 -2.38 15.83
C VAL A 125 -11.31 -2.44 14.32
N GLY A 126 -11.04 -3.56 13.64
CA GLY A 126 -11.43 -3.77 12.25
C GLY A 126 -10.56 -3.09 11.19
N SER A 127 -9.42 -2.49 11.54
CA SER A 127 -8.46 -1.96 10.57
C SER A 127 -7.53 -3.06 10.10
N THR A 128 -7.67 -3.49 8.84
CA THR A 128 -6.72 -4.40 8.19
C THR A 128 -5.54 -3.60 7.64
N ARG A 129 -4.34 -4.14 7.72
CA ARG A 129 -3.11 -3.56 7.17
C ARG A 129 -2.30 -4.62 6.47
N ILE A 130 -1.71 -4.27 5.33
CA ILE A 130 -0.78 -5.16 4.64
C ILE A 130 0.63 -4.61 4.83
N ARG A 131 1.52 -5.49 5.29
CA ARG A 131 2.92 -5.17 5.57
C ARG A 131 3.84 -6.09 4.80
N ALA A 132 4.96 -5.53 4.35
CA ALA A 132 6.06 -6.26 3.77
C ALA A 132 7.27 -6.22 4.70
N PHE A 133 7.99 -7.33 4.77
CA PHE A 133 9.24 -7.48 5.50
C PHE A 133 10.27 -8.10 4.58
N THR A 134 11.51 -7.63 4.64
CA THR A 134 12.63 -8.21 3.90
C THR A 134 13.67 -8.69 4.90
N GLY A 135 13.92 -10.00 4.91
CA GLY A 135 14.89 -10.61 5.81
C GLY A 135 16.34 -10.49 5.31
N VAL A 136 16.53 -10.51 3.98
CA VAL A 136 17.86 -10.50 3.35
C VAL A 136 17.95 -9.32 2.37
N PRO A 137 18.57 -8.20 2.77
CA PRO A 137 18.64 -6.99 1.94
C PRO A 137 19.41 -7.16 0.61
N ASN A 138 20.31 -8.14 0.54
CA ASN A 138 21.17 -8.40 -0.62
C ASN A 138 20.53 -9.33 -1.65
N ASP A 139 19.36 -9.87 -1.40
CA ASP A 139 18.63 -10.68 -2.39
C ASP A 139 18.27 -9.88 -3.63
N PRO A 140 18.05 -10.54 -4.77
CA PRO A 140 17.58 -9.88 -5.99
C PRO A 140 16.29 -9.09 -5.73
N PRO A 141 16.10 -7.95 -6.42
CA PRO A 141 14.86 -7.19 -6.34
C PRO A 141 13.69 -8.04 -6.85
N LEU A 142 12.50 -7.77 -6.30
CA LEU A 142 11.28 -8.43 -6.73
C LEU A 142 10.91 -7.98 -8.15
N GLU A 143 10.67 -8.94 -9.04
CA GLU A 143 10.29 -8.64 -10.42
C GLU A 143 8.85 -8.12 -10.52
N SER A 144 8.59 -7.34 -11.57
CA SER A 144 7.23 -6.88 -11.86
C SER A 144 6.33 -8.06 -12.25
N GLY A 145 5.12 -8.10 -11.71
CA GLY A 145 4.19 -9.21 -11.93
C GLY A 145 4.46 -10.45 -11.08
N ALA A 146 5.42 -10.40 -10.16
CA ALA A 146 5.70 -11.52 -9.26
C ALA A 146 4.47 -11.87 -8.42
N GLU A 147 4.22 -13.17 -8.25
CA GLU A 147 3.18 -13.69 -7.35
C GLU A 147 3.79 -14.07 -6.01
N ARG A 148 3.18 -13.62 -4.91
CA ARG A 148 3.62 -13.92 -3.54
C ARG A 148 2.43 -14.27 -2.66
N THR A 149 2.64 -15.15 -1.70
CA THR A 149 1.61 -15.50 -0.73
C THR A 149 1.48 -14.39 0.30
N LEU A 150 0.25 -13.99 0.59
CA LEU A 150 -0.09 -13.10 1.70
C LEU A 150 -0.45 -13.94 2.92
N LEU A 151 0.37 -13.85 3.97
CA LEU A 151 0.13 -14.57 5.21
C LEU A 151 -0.85 -13.78 6.08
N VAL A 152 -1.85 -14.45 6.60
CA VAL A 152 -2.85 -13.87 7.52
C VAL A 152 -2.40 -14.11 8.95
N GLY A 153 -2.33 -13.06 9.76
CA GLY A 153 -1.93 -13.13 11.17
C GLY A 153 -0.79 -12.18 11.52
N ASP A 154 -0.52 -12.04 12.80
CA ASP A 154 0.61 -11.25 13.29
C ASP A 154 1.91 -12.07 13.21
N VAL A 155 2.31 -12.43 11.99
CA VAL A 155 3.57 -13.17 11.72
C VAL A 155 4.78 -12.36 12.21
N ALA A 156 4.65 -11.04 12.30
CA ALA A 156 5.70 -10.18 12.85
C ALA A 156 5.98 -10.47 14.33
N ALA A 157 4.97 -10.91 15.09
CA ALA A 157 5.14 -11.36 16.47
C ALA A 157 5.75 -12.77 16.55
N GLU A 158 5.54 -13.61 15.53
CA GLU A 158 6.06 -14.98 15.49
C GLU A 158 7.52 -15.06 15.03
N ILE A 159 7.97 -14.14 14.15
CA ILE A 159 9.35 -14.11 13.64
C ILE A 159 10.39 -14.08 14.79
N PRO A 160 10.28 -13.24 15.82
CA PRO A 160 11.22 -13.24 16.94
C PRO A 160 11.25 -14.58 17.68
N LEU A 161 10.10 -15.26 17.80
CA LEU A 161 10.02 -16.58 18.44
C LEU A 161 10.72 -17.65 17.62
N LEU A 162 10.56 -17.63 16.29
CA LEU A 162 11.25 -18.55 15.38
C LEU A 162 12.78 -18.32 15.40
N VAL A 163 13.20 -17.05 15.40
CA VAL A 163 14.63 -16.70 15.50
C VAL A 163 15.20 -17.15 16.85
N ALA A 164 14.48 -16.96 17.95
CA ALA A 164 14.89 -17.44 19.26
C ALA A 164 15.00 -18.98 19.31
N ALA A 165 14.01 -19.68 18.73
CA ALA A 165 14.03 -21.14 18.63
C ALA A 165 15.20 -21.65 17.77
N ALA A 166 15.47 -21.00 16.63
CA ALA A 166 16.62 -21.33 15.78
C ALA A 166 17.95 -21.13 16.52
N LYS A 167 18.08 -20.03 17.26
CA LYS A 167 19.27 -19.76 18.10
C LYS A 167 19.46 -20.83 19.15
N GLN A 168 18.41 -21.21 19.86
CA GLN A 168 18.47 -22.30 20.86
C GLN A 168 18.87 -23.63 20.21
N LEU A 169 18.39 -23.91 19.01
CA LEU A 169 18.76 -25.11 18.28
C LEU A 169 20.27 -25.13 17.96
N ILE A 170 20.81 -24.00 17.49
CA ILE A 170 22.24 -23.84 17.21
C ILE A 170 23.07 -23.99 18.50
N GLU A 171 22.63 -23.37 19.60
CA GLU A 171 23.28 -23.52 20.91
C GLU A 171 23.28 -24.98 21.40
N ASN A 172 22.15 -25.67 21.23
CA ASN A 172 22.04 -27.08 21.60
C ASN A 172 22.95 -27.98 20.76
N VAL A 173 23.04 -27.74 19.45
CA VAL A 173 23.96 -28.46 18.55
C VAL A 173 25.42 -28.19 18.95
N ASN A 174 25.79 -26.94 19.23
CA ASN A 174 27.12 -26.60 19.73
C ASN A 174 27.47 -27.29 21.07
N ASN A 175 26.52 -27.35 21.99
CA ASN A 175 26.69 -28.04 23.26
C ASN A 175 26.87 -29.54 23.07
N LEU A 176 26.11 -30.18 22.18
CA LEU A 176 26.29 -31.61 21.86
C LEU A 176 27.65 -31.90 21.24
N THR A 177 28.07 -31.06 20.28
CA THR A 177 29.40 -31.19 19.64
C THR A 177 30.53 -30.98 20.63
N SER A 178 30.37 -30.05 21.57
CA SER A 178 31.34 -29.82 22.64
C SER A 178 31.41 -31.01 23.64
N ALA A 179 30.23 -31.59 23.97
CA ALA A 179 30.17 -32.79 24.80
C ALA A 179 30.81 -34.00 24.15
N GLU A 180 30.64 -34.17 22.83
CA GLU A 180 31.27 -35.23 22.06
C GLU A 180 32.80 -35.06 21.99
N SER A 181 33.27 -33.83 21.88
CA SER A 181 34.72 -33.51 22.01
C SER A 181 35.29 -33.84 23.41
N ALA A 182 34.52 -33.56 24.44
CA ALA A 182 34.93 -33.90 25.84
C ALA A 182 34.93 -35.42 26.09
N LEU A 183 33.97 -36.16 25.52
CA LEU A 183 33.95 -37.63 25.54
C LEU A 183 35.15 -38.23 24.80
N ASN A 184 35.48 -37.71 23.62
CA ASN A 184 36.66 -38.16 22.88
C ASN A 184 37.98 -37.88 23.66
N ALA A 185 38.09 -36.72 24.27
CA ALA A 185 39.25 -36.42 25.14
C ALA A 185 39.35 -37.37 26.35
N SER A 186 38.21 -37.70 26.94
CA SER A 186 38.17 -38.67 28.07
C SER A 186 38.53 -40.07 27.64
N LEU A 187 38.05 -40.54 26.47
CA LEU A 187 38.43 -41.83 25.88
C LEU A 187 39.92 -41.89 25.56
N THR A 188 40.49 -40.83 25.01
CA THR A 188 41.91 -40.74 24.71
C THR A 188 42.77 -40.81 25.98
N ASN A 189 42.30 -40.14 27.05
CA ASN A 189 42.98 -40.23 28.37
C ASN A 189 42.90 -41.62 29.00
N LEU A 190 41.74 -42.30 28.84
CA LEU A 190 41.58 -43.68 29.29
C LEU A 190 42.48 -44.66 28.49
N GLN A 191 42.58 -44.49 27.19
CA GLN A 191 43.50 -45.25 26.35
C GLN A 191 44.96 -45.05 26.81
N GLY A 192 45.38 -43.81 27.02
CA GLY A 192 46.73 -43.50 27.53
C GLY A 192 47.01 -44.09 28.90
N LEU A 193 46.03 -44.21 29.78
CA LEU A 193 46.16 -44.90 31.07
C LEU A 193 46.30 -46.43 30.88
N THR A 194 45.50 -47.00 29.97
CA THR A 194 45.54 -48.45 29.68
C THR A 194 46.89 -48.84 29.09
N ASP A 195 47.45 -48.05 28.20
CA ASP A 195 48.75 -48.26 27.59
C ASP A 195 49.90 -48.21 28.61
N ARG A 196 49.79 -47.28 29.59
CA ARG A 196 50.74 -47.20 30.70
C ARG A 196 50.67 -48.39 31.65
N LEU A 197 49.50 -48.99 31.83
CA LEU A 197 49.32 -50.18 32.69
C LEU A 197 49.77 -51.46 32.00
N ASN A 198 49.64 -51.55 30.64
CA ASN A 198 50.05 -52.70 29.83
C ASN A 198 51.52 -52.66 29.41
N GLY A 199 52.19 -51.55 29.61
CA GLY A 199 53.58 -51.33 29.23
C GLY A 199 54.63 -51.67 30.27
N LYS A 200 54.32 -52.63 31.17
CA LYS A 200 55.31 -53.25 32.07
C LYS A 200 55.78 -54.59 31.57
#